data_34faf07ecc299803844493e0ff6ae2fd
#
_entry.id   34faf07ecc299803844493e0ff6ae2fd
#
_cell.length_a   1.000
_cell.length_b   1.000
_cell.length_c   1.000
_cell.angle_alpha   90.00
_cell.angle_beta   90.00
_cell.angle_gamma   90.00
#
_symmetry.space_group_name_H-M   'P 1'
#
loop_
_entity.id
_entity.type
_entity.pdbx_description
1 polymer ?
#
loop_
_entity_poly.entity_id
_entity_poly.type
_entity_poly.pdbx_seq_one_letter_code
_entity_poly.pdbx_strand_id
1 'polypeptide(L)'
;MTTRIAVILADKGSEVWSLGPTRSVLDAIDMMADKHVGALAVVGDSGKLEGIISERDYARKVILVGKLSRATPVTEIMTRDVIYVTPDITVDQCMALMTARRVRHLPVLEDGDALVGMISVGDLVKSIISDQEHVIEQLEAYIRG
;
A
#
# COMPACT_ATOMS: atom_id res chain seq x y z
N MET A 1 -18.60 -2.97 -6.20
CA MET A 1 -17.82 -2.54 -7.36
C MET A 1 -16.94 -3.66 -7.85
N THR A 2 -17.01 -3.87 -9.14
CA THR A 2 -16.30 -4.98 -9.80
C THR A 2 -14.91 -4.59 -10.34
N THR A 3 -14.50 -3.34 -10.16
CA THR A 3 -13.17 -2.88 -10.58
C THR A 3 -12.09 -3.69 -9.90
N ARG A 4 -11.15 -4.21 -10.66
CA ARG A 4 -10.03 -5.01 -10.14
C ARG A 4 -8.85 -4.12 -9.78
N ILE A 5 -8.05 -4.60 -8.84
CA ILE A 5 -6.84 -3.89 -8.41
C ILE A 5 -5.88 -3.67 -9.58
N ALA A 6 -5.83 -4.58 -10.54
CA ALA A 6 -5.01 -4.42 -11.75
C ALA A 6 -5.28 -3.10 -12.47
N VAL A 7 -6.53 -2.64 -12.50
CA VAL A 7 -6.91 -1.37 -13.15
C VAL A 7 -6.32 -0.18 -12.40
N ILE A 8 -6.36 -0.21 -11.07
CA ILE A 8 -5.76 0.85 -10.25
C ILE A 8 -4.25 0.91 -10.46
N LEU A 9 -3.58 -0.24 -10.48
CA LEU A 9 -2.13 -0.30 -10.72
C LEU A 9 -1.75 0.22 -12.09
N ALA A 10 -2.55 -0.07 -13.11
CA ALA A 10 -2.31 0.45 -14.46
C ALA A 10 -2.40 1.98 -14.50
N ASP A 11 -3.32 2.55 -13.72
CA ASP A 11 -3.53 4.00 -13.65
C ASP A 11 -2.45 4.72 -12.84
N LYS A 12 -2.14 4.22 -11.64
CA LYS A 12 -1.18 4.89 -10.75
C LYS A 12 0.28 4.59 -11.07
N GLY A 13 0.52 3.61 -11.92
CA GLY A 13 1.86 3.10 -12.19
C GLY A 13 2.24 1.95 -11.28
N SER A 14 3.15 1.12 -11.75
CA SER A 14 3.60 -0.08 -11.06
C SER A 14 4.84 0.14 -10.18
N GLU A 15 5.26 1.38 -9.98
CA GLU A 15 6.40 1.67 -9.11
C GLU A 15 6.07 1.33 -7.66
N VAL A 16 6.90 0.48 -7.07
CA VAL A 16 6.82 0.13 -5.66
C VAL A 16 8.08 0.63 -4.99
N TRP A 17 7.90 1.56 -4.06
CA TRP A 17 9.04 2.07 -3.30
C TRP A 17 9.40 1.05 -2.22
N SER A 18 10.66 0.64 -2.20
CA SER A 18 11.14 -0.38 -1.28
C SER A 18 12.54 -0.05 -0.77
N LEU A 19 12.92 -0.71 0.32
CA LEU A 19 14.29 -0.60 0.85
C LEU A 19 14.71 -1.96 1.42
N GLY A 20 16.02 -2.14 1.57
CA GLY A 20 16.58 -3.37 2.12
C GLY A 20 16.39 -3.48 3.63
N PRO A 21 16.45 -4.71 4.18
CA PRO A 21 16.17 -4.95 5.60
C PRO A 21 17.22 -4.36 6.56
N THR A 22 18.42 -4.08 6.08
CA THR A 22 19.49 -3.50 6.91
C THR A 22 19.44 -1.97 7.00
N ARG A 23 18.57 -1.33 6.22
CA ARG A 23 18.43 0.12 6.25
C ARG A 23 17.77 0.57 7.55
N SER A 24 18.08 1.82 7.95
CA SER A 24 17.54 2.38 9.18
C SER A 24 16.10 2.87 9.02
N VAL A 25 15.43 3.01 10.14
CA VAL A 25 14.09 3.62 10.18
C VAL A 25 14.15 5.06 9.66
N LEU A 26 15.23 5.78 9.94
CA LEU A 26 15.40 7.14 9.42
C LEU A 26 15.40 7.16 7.87
N ASP A 27 16.12 6.20 7.26
CA ASP A 27 16.12 6.06 5.80
C ASP A 27 14.70 5.81 5.26
N ALA A 28 13.93 4.99 5.96
CA ALA A 28 12.55 4.70 5.57
C ALA A 28 11.66 5.94 5.64
N ILE A 29 11.77 6.72 6.71
CA ILE A 29 10.99 7.95 6.89
C ILE A 29 11.37 8.98 5.84
N ASP A 30 12.66 9.13 5.55
CA ASP A 30 13.15 10.00 4.48
C ASP A 30 12.54 9.63 3.13
N MET A 31 12.54 8.35 2.81
CA MET A 31 11.97 7.86 1.54
C MET A 31 10.46 8.10 1.47
N MET A 32 9.74 7.85 2.56
CA MET A 32 8.28 8.10 2.60
C MET A 32 7.98 9.58 2.37
N ALA A 33 8.76 10.47 2.98
CA ALA A 33 8.60 11.91 2.80
C ALA A 33 8.92 12.34 1.37
N ASP A 34 10.02 11.84 0.81
CA ASP A 34 10.45 12.17 -0.54
C ASP A 34 9.46 11.68 -1.62
N LYS A 35 8.92 10.48 -1.44
CA LYS A 35 8.01 9.85 -2.40
C LYS A 35 6.53 10.11 -2.12
N HIS A 36 6.21 10.81 -1.04
CA HIS A 36 4.84 11.11 -0.63
C HIS A 36 3.99 9.84 -0.46
N VAL A 37 4.56 8.84 0.20
CA VAL A 37 3.87 7.58 0.49
C VAL A 37 3.87 7.32 1.99
N GLY A 38 2.88 6.57 2.47
CA GLY A 38 2.72 6.25 3.89
C GLY A 38 3.25 4.87 4.30
N ALA A 39 3.75 4.10 3.34
CA ALA A 39 4.30 2.77 3.60
C ALA A 39 5.32 2.39 2.53
N LEU A 40 6.26 1.53 2.92
CA LEU A 40 7.29 0.99 2.02
C LEU A 40 7.36 -0.52 2.18
N ALA A 41 7.67 -1.19 1.08
CA ALA A 41 8.00 -2.61 1.11
C ALA A 41 9.44 -2.77 1.60
N VAL A 42 9.69 -3.78 2.42
CA VAL A 42 11.03 -4.19 2.82
C VAL A 42 11.36 -5.45 2.03
N VAL A 43 12.34 -5.35 1.14
CA VAL A 43 12.69 -6.40 0.19
C VAL A 43 14.13 -6.82 0.41
N GLY A 44 14.34 -8.13 0.58
CA GLY A 44 15.67 -8.69 0.78
C GLY A 44 16.47 -8.82 -0.50
N ASP A 45 17.71 -9.27 -0.37
CA ASP A 45 18.65 -9.43 -1.50
C ASP A 45 18.13 -10.39 -2.57
N SER A 46 17.30 -11.36 -2.19
CA SER A 46 16.68 -12.30 -3.13
C SER A 46 15.52 -11.69 -3.94
N GLY A 47 15.16 -10.44 -3.67
CA GLY A 47 13.99 -9.80 -4.27
C GLY A 47 12.68 -10.16 -3.60
N LYS A 48 12.72 -10.90 -2.50
CA LYS A 48 11.54 -11.37 -1.79
C LYS A 48 11.05 -10.35 -0.78
N LEU A 49 9.73 -10.16 -0.72
CA LEU A 49 9.11 -9.30 0.27
C LEU A 49 9.29 -9.89 1.68
N GLU A 50 9.94 -9.14 2.56
CA GLU A 50 10.18 -9.56 3.95
C GLU A 50 9.23 -8.90 4.93
N GLY A 51 8.73 -7.71 4.60
CA GLY A 51 7.83 -6.99 5.48
C GLY A 51 7.36 -5.69 4.87
N ILE A 52 6.56 -4.97 5.65
CA ILE A 52 6.10 -3.62 5.33
C ILE A 52 6.40 -2.72 6.52
N ILE A 53 6.89 -1.51 6.25
CA ILE A 53 7.04 -0.46 7.25
C ILE A 53 6.15 0.72 6.87
N SER A 54 5.40 1.23 7.84
CA SER A 54 4.48 2.34 7.66
C SER A 54 4.78 3.49 8.63
N GLU A 55 4.22 4.67 8.34
CA GLU A 55 4.28 5.81 9.26
C GLU A 55 3.69 5.46 10.63
N ARG A 56 2.68 4.60 10.63
CA ARG A 56 2.04 4.12 11.86
C ARG A 56 2.99 3.27 12.69
N ASP A 57 3.78 2.40 12.04
CA ASP A 57 4.83 1.62 12.72
C ASP A 57 5.84 2.55 13.35
N TYR A 58 6.25 3.59 12.63
CA TYR A 58 7.20 4.60 13.12
C TYR A 58 6.67 5.27 14.40
N ALA A 59 5.45 5.76 14.36
CA ALA A 59 4.86 6.45 15.51
C ALA A 59 4.74 5.52 16.73
N ARG A 60 4.29 4.30 16.53
CA ARG A 60 4.00 3.37 17.62
C ARG A 60 5.20 2.61 18.15
N LYS A 61 6.14 2.27 17.28
CA LYS A 61 7.25 1.37 17.62
C LYS A 61 8.60 2.06 17.74
N VAL A 62 8.69 3.32 17.37
CA VAL A 62 9.93 4.12 17.46
C VAL A 62 9.72 5.31 18.39
N ILE A 63 8.84 6.24 18.04
CA ILE A 63 8.66 7.47 18.83
C ILE A 63 8.14 7.15 20.23
N LEU A 64 7.07 6.38 20.35
CA LEU A 64 6.43 6.09 21.63
C LEU A 64 7.30 5.26 22.58
N VAL A 65 8.20 4.44 22.04
CA VAL A 65 9.09 3.60 22.87
C VAL A 65 10.49 4.20 23.04
N GLY A 66 10.74 5.39 22.53
CA GLY A 66 12.01 6.11 22.70
C GLY A 66 13.19 5.55 21.93
N LYS A 67 12.96 4.82 20.85
CA LYS A 67 14.02 4.31 19.99
C LYS A 67 14.60 5.43 19.10
N LEU A 68 15.87 5.29 18.73
CA LEU A 68 16.54 6.24 17.84
C LEU A 68 16.39 5.78 16.40
N SER A 69 15.79 6.64 15.55
CA SER A 69 15.53 6.33 14.14
C SER A 69 16.80 5.97 13.34
N ARG A 70 17.93 6.58 13.66
CA ARG A 70 19.21 6.31 12.99
C ARG A 70 19.81 4.97 13.36
N ALA A 71 19.55 4.50 14.59
CA ALA A 71 20.18 3.31 15.13
C ALA A 71 19.27 2.08 15.06
N THR A 72 18.04 2.25 14.61
CA THR A 72 17.06 1.17 14.54
C THR A 72 16.93 0.69 13.10
N PRO A 73 17.27 -0.58 12.80
CA PRO A 73 17.02 -1.12 11.47
C PRO A 73 15.52 -1.34 11.25
N VAL A 74 15.07 -1.24 10.01
CA VAL A 74 13.63 -1.40 9.68
C VAL A 74 13.09 -2.76 10.10
N THR A 75 13.93 -3.78 10.14
CA THR A 75 13.54 -5.14 10.56
C THR A 75 13.01 -5.22 11.98
N GLU A 76 13.39 -4.29 12.85
CA GLU A 76 12.91 -4.28 14.24
C GLU A 76 11.46 -3.81 14.36
N ILE A 77 10.99 -3.01 13.42
CA ILE A 77 9.66 -2.40 13.52
C ILE A 77 8.70 -2.79 12.40
N MET A 78 9.20 -3.36 11.31
CA MET A 78 8.34 -3.74 10.18
C MET A 78 7.35 -4.83 10.58
N THR A 79 6.22 -4.86 9.90
CA THR A 79 5.25 -5.95 10.00
C THR A 79 5.74 -7.09 9.13
N ARG A 80 5.96 -8.28 9.72
CA ARG A 80 6.49 -9.46 9.03
C ARG A 80 5.42 -10.36 8.44
N ASP A 81 4.31 -10.51 9.15
CA ASP A 81 3.17 -11.30 8.67
C ASP A 81 2.36 -10.46 7.70
N VAL A 82 2.92 -10.28 6.51
CA VAL A 82 2.35 -9.38 5.52
C VAL A 82 1.13 -9.99 4.88
N ILE A 83 0.00 -9.31 5.01
CA ILE A 83 -1.21 -9.62 4.27
C ILE A 83 -1.04 -8.99 2.89
N TYR A 84 -1.27 -9.76 1.85
CA TYR A 84 -1.12 -9.29 0.48
C TYR A 84 -2.35 -9.63 -0.35
N VAL A 85 -2.46 -9.01 -1.50
CA VAL A 85 -3.52 -9.28 -2.47
C VAL A 85 -2.90 -9.56 -3.83
N THR A 86 -3.71 -10.08 -4.73
CA THR A 86 -3.31 -10.29 -6.12
C THR A 86 -4.02 -9.27 -7.01
N PRO A 87 -3.52 -9.02 -8.24
CA PRO A 87 -4.13 -8.00 -9.12
C PRO A 87 -5.58 -8.28 -9.51
N ASP A 88 -6.03 -9.52 -9.41
CA ASP A 88 -7.38 -9.93 -9.84
C ASP A 88 -8.47 -9.69 -8.80
N ILE A 89 -8.11 -9.36 -7.55
CA ILE A 89 -9.13 -9.08 -6.53
C ILE A 89 -9.79 -7.71 -6.81
N THR A 90 -11.04 -7.58 -6.38
CA THR A 90 -11.81 -6.36 -6.61
C THR A 90 -11.55 -5.29 -5.55
N VAL A 91 -11.90 -4.05 -5.88
CA VAL A 91 -11.82 -2.93 -4.93
C VAL A 91 -12.62 -3.23 -3.66
N ASP A 92 -13.85 -3.78 -3.80
CA ASP A 92 -14.69 -4.11 -2.66
C ASP A 92 -14.05 -5.18 -1.75
N GLN A 93 -13.45 -6.20 -2.35
CA GLN A 93 -12.75 -7.24 -1.60
C GLN A 93 -11.53 -6.68 -0.86
N CYS A 94 -10.79 -5.81 -1.53
CA CYS A 94 -9.62 -5.17 -0.94
C CYS A 94 -10.01 -4.25 0.23
N MET A 95 -11.07 -3.45 0.06
CA MET A 95 -11.59 -2.58 1.11
C MET A 95 -12.05 -3.39 2.33
N ALA A 96 -12.75 -4.49 2.10
CA ALA A 96 -13.19 -5.38 3.18
C ALA A 96 -12.01 -5.96 3.95
N LEU A 97 -10.95 -6.35 3.24
CA LEU A 97 -9.74 -6.90 3.83
C LEU A 97 -9.01 -5.83 4.69
N MET A 98 -8.86 -4.63 4.16
CA MET A 98 -8.24 -3.52 4.92
C MET A 98 -9.02 -3.20 6.18
N THR A 99 -10.35 -3.20 6.09
CA THR A 99 -11.22 -2.94 7.24
C THR A 99 -11.11 -4.05 8.29
N ALA A 100 -11.18 -5.30 7.85
CA ALA A 100 -11.12 -6.45 8.75
C ALA A 100 -9.76 -6.56 9.47
N ARG A 101 -8.68 -6.24 8.79
CA ARG A 101 -7.32 -6.36 9.32
C ARG A 101 -6.77 -5.05 9.88
N ARG A 102 -7.53 -3.96 9.77
CA ARG A 102 -7.13 -2.62 10.25
C ARG A 102 -5.80 -2.16 9.67
N VAL A 103 -5.60 -2.42 8.40
CA VAL A 103 -4.43 -1.97 7.64
C VAL A 103 -4.85 -0.99 6.57
N ARG A 104 -3.96 -0.08 6.18
CA ARG A 104 -4.21 0.97 5.19
C ARG A 104 -3.42 0.78 3.92
N HIS A 105 -2.55 -0.20 3.89
CA HIS A 105 -1.68 -0.50 2.75
C HIS A 105 -1.59 -2.01 2.59
N LEU A 106 -1.69 -2.46 1.36
CA LEU A 106 -1.52 -3.87 1.03
C LEU A 106 -0.56 -3.99 -0.16
N PRO A 107 0.47 -4.82 -0.03
CA PRO A 107 1.30 -5.14 -1.19
C PRO A 107 0.52 -6.03 -2.14
N VAL A 108 0.80 -5.85 -3.42
CA VAL A 108 0.19 -6.65 -4.48
C VAL A 108 1.26 -7.58 -5.02
N LEU A 109 1.02 -8.87 -4.92
CA LEU A 109 1.93 -9.91 -5.40
C LEU A 109 1.32 -10.63 -6.58
N GLU A 110 2.15 -11.04 -7.51
CA GLU A 110 1.75 -11.82 -8.68
C GLU A 110 2.66 -13.03 -8.79
N ASP A 111 2.14 -14.14 -9.29
CA ASP A 111 2.89 -15.38 -9.46
C ASP A 111 3.60 -15.85 -8.17
N GLY A 112 2.91 -15.67 -7.05
CA GLY A 112 3.34 -16.14 -5.74
C GLY A 112 4.22 -15.16 -4.97
N ASP A 113 5.30 -14.65 -5.56
CA ASP A 113 6.30 -13.86 -4.82
C ASP A 113 6.65 -12.52 -5.45
N ALA A 114 6.24 -12.25 -6.69
CA ALA A 114 6.63 -11.02 -7.37
C ALA A 114 5.84 -9.81 -6.87
N LEU A 115 6.52 -8.87 -6.24
CA LEU A 115 5.91 -7.61 -5.79
C LEU A 115 5.67 -6.71 -7.00
N VAL A 116 4.39 -6.48 -7.35
CA VAL A 116 4.02 -5.70 -8.53
C VAL A 116 3.36 -4.36 -8.20
N GLY A 117 3.05 -4.12 -6.95
CA GLY A 117 2.44 -2.85 -6.56
C GLY A 117 2.19 -2.74 -5.08
N MET A 118 1.71 -1.57 -4.68
CA MET A 118 1.26 -1.26 -3.33
C MET A 118 -0.06 -0.51 -3.45
N ILE A 119 -1.09 -1.00 -2.78
CA ILE A 119 -2.41 -0.35 -2.77
C ILE A 119 -2.65 0.27 -1.40
N SER A 120 -3.03 1.54 -1.40
CA SER A 120 -3.44 2.25 -0.17
C SER A 120 -4.96 2.40 -0.11
N VAL A 121 -5.48 2.67 1.09
CA VAL A 121 -6.90 2.98 1.26
C VAL A 121 -7.29 4.20 0.42
N GLY A 122 -6.39 5.17 0.27
CA GLY A 122 -6.61 6.34 -0.58
C GLY A 122 -6.81 5.98 -2.05
N ASP A 123 -6.04 5.00 -2.56
CA ASP A 123 -6.20 4.51 -3.93
C ASP A 123 -7.60 3.90 -4.14
N LEU A 124 -8.08 3.14 -3.17
CA LEU A 124 -9.41 2.52 -3.24
C LEU A 124 -10.53 3.55 -3.20
N VAL A 125 -10.43 4.52 -2.29
CA VAL A 125 -11.42 5.61 -2.18
C VAL A 125 -11.49 6.40 -3.47
N LYS A 126 -10.35 6.73 -4.04
CA LYS A 126 -10.25 7.45 -5.32
C LYS A 126 -10.94 6.69 -6.46
N SER A 127 -10.73 5.38 -6.52
CA SER A 127 -11.38 4.52 -7.51
C SER A 127 -12.90 4.48 -7.31
N ILE A 128 -13.38 4.38 -6.09
CA ILE A 128 -14.80 4.38 -5.76
C ILE A 128 -15.46 5.69 -6.18
N ILE A 129 -14.84 6.83 -5.88
CA ILE A 129 -15.35 8.15 -6.26
C ILE A 129 -15.42 8.27 -7.78
N SER A 130 -14.39 7.87 -8.49
CA SER A 130 -14.34 7.90 -9.95
C SER A 130 -15.47 7.08 -10.58
N ASP A 131 -15.73 5.88 -10.06
CA ASP A 131 -16.80 5.02 -10.55
C ASP A 131 -18.18 5.63 -10.31
N GLN A 132 -18.39 6.25 -9.16
CA GLN A 132 -19.65 6.93 -8.84
C GLN A 132 -19.88 8.15 -9.72
N GLU A 133 -18.87 8.94 -9.99
CA GLU A 133 -18.95 10.07 -10.90
C GLU A 133 -19.35 9.61 -12.31
N HIS A 134 -18.78 8.51 -12.78
CA HIS A 134 -19.12 7.93 -14.07
C HIS A 134 -20.59 7.50 -14.15
N VAL A 135 -21.13 6.88 -13.11
CA VAL A 135 -22.53 6.50 -13.03
C VAL A 135 -23.43 7.75 -13.04
N ILE A 136 -23.08 8.78 -12.30
CA ILE A 136 -23.82 10.04 -12.25
C ILE A 136 -23.87 10.67 -13.65
N GLU A 137 -22.76 10.73 -14.35
CA GLU A 137 -22.68 11.26 -15.71
C GLU A 137 -23.59 10.50 -16.68
N GLN A 138 -23.61 9.18 -16.57
CA GLN A 138 -24.48 8.33 -17.39
C GLN A 138 -25.97 8.61 -17.12
N LEU A 139 -26.33 8.74 -15.84
CA LEU A 139 -27.71 9.07 -15.45
C LEU A 139 -28.12 10.46 -15.94
N GLU A 140 -27.23 11.44 -15.80
CA GLU A 140 -27.49 12.80 -16.32
C GLU A 140 -27.70 12.80 -17.83
N ALA A 141 -26.86 12.08 -18.55
CA ALA A 141 -26.99 11.94 -20.01
C ALA A 141 -28.31 11.27 -20.40
N TYR A 142 -28.75 10.26 -19.65
CA TYR A 142 -30.03 9.60 -19.86
C TYR A 142 -31.22 10.55 -19.65
N ILE A 143 -31.15 11.35 -18.58
CA ILE A 143 -32.22 12.32 -18.25
C ILE A 143 -32.31 13.42 -19.33
N ARG A 144 -31.18 13.87 -19.84
CA ARG A 144 -31.13 14.91 -20.88
C ARG A 144 -31.51 14.41 -22.26
N GLY A 145 -31.28 13.14 -22.50
CA GLY A 145 -31.47 12.49 -23.77
C GLY A 145 -32.90 12.26 -24.15
#